data_afc744067357d08752c6ee6a4726ab9c
#
_entry.id   afc744067357d08752c6ee6a4726ab9c
#
_cell.length_a   1.000
_cell.length_b   1.000
_cell.length_c   1.000
_cell.angle_alpha   90.00
_cell.angle_beta   90.00
_cell.angle_gamma   90.00
#
_symmetry.space_group_name_H-M   'P 1'
#
loop_
_entity.id
_entity.type
_entity.pdbx_description
1 polymer ?
#
loop_
_entity_poly.entity_id
_entity_poly.type
_entity_poly.pdbx_seq_one_letter_code
_entity_poly.pdbx_strand_id
1 'polypeptide(L)'
;MEAKHVYHPQFGMGALVKTYMGGYEWEVLFVSGRRFRLPAKEFDGDSVAAVQGDKKAVALAPRRIHLDIELFRARQTLEALRVGIVPVQDAENLTIGLEPEKVTLDRAFARCREASGDVLAVIGDYGYGKSHFIELAARRGLRANFIVAGASLDLVEVPPNKPNKIYEALVTSIRYPDSDQRGLLPLLSKALQDPSAVSRFASLCPREPQTCPLTAALLALQECPSQLALEQTVQWLSGQTKAQTEMKTCLKKPPRLYIGGETARQYSYLLSALSVLATVVGYSGLALLIDESEHYSLLRAAGRERADSFFKAVILSALGLNNGRIRGADIPDHASIAYDISFASEPHLLFLFALTESADRMPVGSWLAPAQIMRLDDRFIEKDIVAFFKMLLRYHGIAYNYYPDRDRYEDFITHAAELLSRALSQHRLNLRELIRAAVSVCDLMFLYADYTPETLLAELKRGLKV
;
A
#
# COMPACT_ATOMS: atom_id res chain seq x y z
N MET A 1 -46.07 -14.75 18.97
CA MET A 1 -45.96 -15.89 18.04
C MET A 1 -44.73 -16.69 18.48
N GLU A 2 -44.92 -17.94 18.86
CA GLU A 2 -43.82 -18.82 19.24
C GLU A 2 -42.96 -19.10 18.00
N ALA A 3 -41.64 -18.98 18.14
CA ALA A 3 -40.73 -19.28 17.03
C ALA A 3 -40.72 -20.80 16.81
N LYS A 4 -41.16 -21.23 15.64
CA LYS A 4 -41.12 -22.64 15.25
C LYS A 4 -39.70 -23.08 15.07
N HIS A 5 -39.23 -24.04 15.89
CA HIS A 5 -37.88 -24.63 15.74
C HIS A 5 -37.93 -25.80 14.76
N VAL A 6 -36.90 -25.88 13.93
CA VAL A 6 -36.76 -26.89 12.87
C VAL A 6 -35.36 -27.48 12.90
N TYR A 7 -35.21 -28.73 12.44
CA TYR A 7 -33.92 -29.38 12.35
C TYR A 7 -33.60 -29.67 10.88
N HIS A 8 -32.37 -29.36 10.49
CA HIS A 8 -31.83 -29.67 9.15
C HIS A 8 -30.63 -30.61 9.30
N PRO A 9 -30.55 -31.72 8.56
CA PRO A 9 -29.48 -32.72 8.73
C PRO A 9 -28.06 -32.14 8.60
N GLN A 10 -27.87 -31.18 7.74
CA GLN A 10 -26.54 -30.56 7.46
C GLN A 10 -26.24 -29.37 8.37
N PHE A 11 -27.25 -28.58 8.79
CA PHE A 11 -27.05 -27.31 9.49
C PHE A 11 -27.52 -27.36 10.98
N GLY A 12 -28.12 -28.45 11.42
CA GLY A 12 -28.57 -28.64 12.78
C GLY A 12 -29.87 -27.87 13.12
N MET A 13 -30.05 -27.52 14.40
CA MET A 13 -31.23 -26.79 14.86
C MET A 13 -31.24 -25.34 14.42
N GLY A 14 -32.44 -24.85 14.07
CA GLY A 14 -32.66 -23.45 13.70
C GLY A 14 -34.09 -22.99 14.04
N ALA A 15 -34.31 -21.68 14.02
CA ALA A 15 -35.62 -21.07 14.20
C ALA A 15 -36.19 -20.64 12.85
N LEU A 16 -37.40 -21.03 12.50
CA LEU A 16 -38.09 -20.59 11.29
C LEU A 16 -38.42 -19.11 11.38
N VAL A 17 -37.84 -18.32 10.48
CA VAL A 17 -38.00 -16.85 10.42
C VAL A 17 -39.16 -16.50 9.50
N LYS A 18 -39.23 -17.11 8.32
CA LYS A 18 -40.22 -16.80 7.29
C LYS A 18 -40.44 -17.98 6.35
N THR A 19 -41.64 -18.08 5.78
CA THR A 19 -42.00 -19.03 4.74
C THR A 19 -42.23 -18.33 3.42
N TYR A 20 -41.86 -18.96 2.31
CA TYR A 20 -42.02 -18.46 0.95
C TYR A 20 -42.75 -19.50 0.09
N MET A 21 -43.27 -19.07 -1.06
CA MET A 21 -43.92 -19.91 -2.07
C MET A 21 -44.97 -20.84 -1.47
N GLY A 22 -45.88 -20.32 -0.63
CA GLY A 22 -46.92 -21.12 0.01
C GLY A 22 -46.42 -22.19 0.99
N GLY A 23 -45.22 -22.03 1.53
CA GLY A 23 -44.62 -22.96 2.50
C GLY A 23 -43.60 -23.94 1.92
N TYR A 24 -43.36 -23.91 0.62
CA TYR A 24 -42.40 -24.81 -0.04
C TYR A 24 -40.93 -24.45 0.28
N GLU A 25 -40.63 -23.22 0.67
CA GLU A 25 -39.32 -22.75 1.09
C GLU A 25 -39.40 -22.06 2.45
N TRP A 26 -38.39 -22.34 3.29
CA TRP A 26 -38.27 -21.82 4.63
C TRP A 26 -36.99 -21.02 4.79
N GLU A 27 -37.08 -19.83 5.34
CA GLU A 27 -35.95 -19.05 5.81
C GLU A 27 -35.73 -19.37 7.29
N VAL A 28 -34.61 -19.98 7.60
CA VAL A 28 -34.28 -20.49 8.95
C VAL A 28 -32.99 -19.84 9.44
N LEU A 29 -33.03 -19.34 10.68
CA LEU A 29 -31.87 -18.86 11.40
C LEU A 29 -31.35 -20.00 12.27
N PHE A 30 -30.21 -20.57 11.90
CA PHE A 30 -29.59 -21.68 12.61
C PHE A 30 -28.86 -21.24 13.88
N VAL A 31 -28.62 -22.16 14.82
CA VAL A 31 -27.86 -21.90 16.05
C VAL A 31 -26.45 -21.38 15.78
N SER A 32 -25.88 -21.71 14.61
CA SER A 32 -24.62 -21.17 14.12
C SER A 32 -24.62 -19.66 13.82
N GLY A 33 -25.79 -19.00 13.92
CA GLY A 33 -25.99 -17.59 13.55
C GLY A 33 -26.18 -17.35 12.05
N ARG A 34 -26.14 -18.40 11.23
CA ARG A 34 -26.33 -18.30 9.79
C ARG A 34 -27.81 -18.41 9.44
N ARG A 35 -28.22 -17.66 8.41
CA ARG A 35 -29.56 -17.63 7.88
C ARG A 35 -29.56 -18.18 6.47
N PHE A 36 -30.36 -19.22 6.21
CA PHE A 36 -30.50 -19.84 4.91
C PHE A 36 -31.97 -19.92 4.49
N ARG A 37 -32.19 -19.82 3.19
CA ARG A 37 -33.47 -20.12 2.56
C ARG A 37 -33.33 -21.47 1.88
N LEU A 38 -34.06 -22.48 2.38
CA LEU A 38 -33.95 -23.88 2.00
C LEU A 38 -35.33 -24.46 1.70
N PRO A 39 -35.42 -25.48 0.84
CA PRO A 39 -36.66 -26.20 0.60
C PRO A 39 -37.20 -26.83 1.87
N ALA A 40 -38.50 -26.67 2.15
CA ALA A 40 -39.14 -27.19 3.38
C ALA A 40 -38.99 -28.71 3.53
N LYS A 41 -38.88 -29.43 2.40
CA LYS A 41 -38.68 -30.89 2.37
C LYS A 41 -37.32 -31.38 2.90
N GLU A 42 -36.36 -30.48 3.06
CA GLU A 42 -35.03 -30.80 3.59
C GLU A 42 -34.97 -30.80 5.11
N PHE A 43 -36.07 -30.40 5.75
CA PHE A 43 -36.19 -30.42 7.20
C PHE A 43 -36.93 -31.69 7.64
N ASP A 44 -36.43 -32.34 8.69
CA ASP A 44 -37.07 -33.55 9.26
C ASP A 44 -38.50 -33.25 9.74
N GLY A 45 -39.49 -33.97 9.19
CA GLY A 45 -40.91 -33.71 9.38
C GLY A 45 -41.44 -33.90 10.78
N ASP A 46 -40.70 -34.58 11.65
CA ASP A 46 -41.15 -34.97 13.00
C ASP A 46 -40.62 -34.09 14.14
N SER A 47 -39.89 -33.04 13.86
CA SER A 47 -39.29 -32.19 14.90
C SER A 47 -40.17 -31.00 15.35
N VAL A 48 -41.49 -31.14 15.31
CA VAL A 48 -42.41 -30.18 15.93
C VAL A 48 -42.70 -30.69 17.37
N ALA A 49 -41.69 -30.84 18.20
CA ALA A 49 -41.87 -31.01 19.62
C ALA A 49 -41.99 -29.63 20.26
N ALA A 50 -43.20 -29.27 20.68
CA ALA A 50 -43.43 -28.15 21.57
C ALA A 50 -42.72 -28.48 22.90
N VAL A 51 -41.57 -27.89 23.13
CA VAL A 51 -40.95 -27.89 24.46
C VAL A 51 -41.74 -26.90 25.32
N GLN A 52 -42.75 -27.43 26.03
CA GLN A 52 -43.30 -26.78 27.22
C GLN A 52 -42.26 -26.94 28.34
N GLY A 53 -41.56 -25.89 28.65
CA GLY A 53 -40.57 -25.88 29.72
C GLY A 53 -40.06 -24.48 30.00
N ASP A 54 -40.50 -23.93 31.10
CA ASP A 54 -39.99 -22.80 31.88
C ASP A 54 -39.58 -21.50 31.17
N LYS A 55 -40.44 -20.53 31.37
CA LYS A 55 -40.17 -19.09 31.15
C LYS A 55 -39.07 -18.60 32.10
N LYS A 56 -37.83 -18.88 31.83
CA LYS A 56 -36.71 -17.98 32.12
C LYS A 56 -36.18 -17.49 30.77
N ALA A 57 -36.56 -16.29 30.42
CA ALA A 57 -35.85 -15.56 29.35
C ALA A 57 -34.39 -15.46 29.76
N VAL A 58 -33.59 -16.42 29.31
CA VAL A 58 -32.15 -16.29 29.31
C VAL A 58 -31.91 -15.17 28.30
N ALA A 59 -31.74 -13.95 28.80
CA ALA A 59 -31.14 -12.87 28.02
C ALA A 59 -29.80 -13.45 27.50
N LEU A 60 -29.80 -13.85 26.24
CA LEU A 60 -28.56 -14.19 25.53
C LEU A 60 -27.69 -12.93 25.64
N ALA A 61 -26.80 -12.94 26.64
CA ALA A 61 -25.71 -11.97 26.65
C ALA A 61 -25.10 -11.95 25.24
N PRO A 62 -24.88 -10.77 24.65
CA PRO A 62 -24.32 -10.70 23.34
C PRO A 62 -23.04 -11.55 23.36
N ARG A 63 -23.06 -12.69 22.67
CA ARG A 63 -21.86 -13.47 22.47
C ARG A 63 -20.84 -12.49 21.92
N ARG A 64 -19.82 -12.15 22.68
CA ARG A 64 -18.64 -11.48 22.15
C ARG A 64 -18.16 -12.42 21.05
N ILE A 65 -18.43 -12.03 19.81
CA ILE A 65 -17.90 -12.71 18.64
C ILE A 65 -16.40 -12.53 18.79
N HIS A 66 -15.69 -13.55 19.22
CA HIS A 66 -14.24 -13.53 19.23
C HIS A 66 -13.84 -13.61 17.78
N LEU A 67 -13.51 -12.45 17.18
CA LEU A 67 -13.02 -12.39 15.83
C LEU A 67 -11.67 -13.13 15.82
N ASP A 68 -11.59 -14.25 15.12
CA ASP A 68 -10.32 -14.89 14.84
C ASP A 68 -9.56 -14.02 13.84
N ILE A 69 -8.67 -13.18 14.39
CA ILE A 69 -7.93 -12.19 13.61
C ILE A 69 -6.98 -12.88 12.61
N GLU A 70 -6.41 -14.03 12.97
CA GLU A 70 -5.50 -14.77 12.11
C GLU A 70 -6.24 -15.36 10.90
N LEU A 71 -7.37 -16.00 11.15
CA LEU A 71 -8.25 -16.51 10.09
C LEU A 71 -8.74 -15.39 9.17
N PHE A 72 -9.18 -14.28 9.75
CA PHE A 72 -9.66 -13.13 8.98
C PHE A 72 -8.56 -12.55 8.08
N ARG A 73 -7.35 -12.36 8.62
CA ARG A 73 -6.18 -11.88 7.87
C ARG A 73 -5.79 -12.84 6.75
N ALA A 74 -5.73 -14.13 7.04
CA ALA A 74 -5.42 -15.13 6.03
C ALA A 74 -6.41 -15.11 4.85
N ARG A 75 -7.71 -14.96 5.13
CA ARG A 75 -8.73 -14.79 4.10
C ARG A 75 -8.54 -13.52 3.28
N GLN A 76 -8.30 -12.38 3.92
CA GLN A 76 -8.02 -11.13 3.22
C GLN A 76 -6.80 -11.26 2.30
N THR A 77 -5.75 -11.92 2.76
CA THR A 77 -4.54 -12.17 1.97
C THR A 77 -4.84 -13.02 0.74
N LEU A 78 -5.57 -14.13 0.90
CA LEU A 78 -5.95 -14.98 -0.24
C LEU A 78 -6.85 -14.26 -1.25
N GLU A 79 -7.84 -13.49 -0.79
CA GLU A 79 -8.70 -12.72 -1.69
C GLU A 79 -7.92 -11.65 -2.46
N ALA A 80 -6.98 -10.97 -1.81
CA ALA A 80 -6.10 -10.02 -2.49
C ALA A 80 -5.26 -10.71 -3.59
N LEU A 81 -4.63 -11.85 -3.28
CA LEU A 81 -3.86 -12.64 -4.24
C LEU A 81 -4.73 -13.16 -5.40
N ARG A 82 -5.96 -13.60 -5.12
CA ARG A 82 -6.91 -14.12 -6.11
C ARG A 82 -7.29 -13.07 -7.17
N VAL A 83 -7.41 -11.81 -6.77
CA VAL A 83 -7.66 -10.71 -7.71
C VAL A 83 -6.38 -10.05 -8.24
N GLY A 84 -5.22 -10.49 -7.76
CA GLY A 84 -3.92 -9.97 -8.18
C GLY A 84 -3.57 -8.62 -7.57
N ILE A 85 -4.12 -8.35 -6.38
CA ILE A 85 -3.79 -7.16 -5.57
C ILE A 85 -2.72 -7.54 -4.54
N VAL A 86 -1.84 -6.59 -4.23
CA VAL A 86 -0.79 -6.78 -3.21
C VAL A 86 -1.43 -6.87 -1.82
N PRO A 87 -1.23 -7.99 -1.09
CA PRO A 87 -1.72 -8.12 0.28
C PRO A 87 -0.84 -7.29 1.22
N VAL A 88 -1.26 -6.04 1.45
CA VAL A 88 -0.48 -5.04 2.19
C VAL A 88 0.08 -5.57 3.52
N GLN A 89 -0.71 -6.32 4.29
CA GLN A 89 -0.29 -6.79 5.62
C GLN A 89 0.81 -7.87 5.58
N ASP A 90 0.87 -8.66 4.51
CA ASP A 90 1.75 -9.83 4.37
C ASP A 90 2.75 -9.68 3.21
N ALA A 91 2.90 -8.48 2.67
CA ALA A 91 3.74 -8.24 1.50
C ALA A 91 5.15 -8.83 1.65
N GLU A 92 5.76 -8.71 2.83
CA GLU A 92 7.12 -9.20 3.06
C GLU A 92 7.21 -10.73 3.11
N ASN A 93 6.24 -11.39 3.76
CA ASN A 93 6.18 -12.85 3.82
C ASN A 93 5.88 -13.46 2.44
N LEU A 94 5.14 -12.75 1.60
CA LEU A 94 4.73 -13.19 0.26
C LEU A 94 5.69 -12.74 -0.84
N THR A 95 6.81 -12.09 -0.48
CA THR A 95 7.83 -11.71 -1.48
C THR A 95 8.60 -12.93 -1.95
N ILE A 96 8.44 -13.26 -3.23
CA ILE A 96 9.18 -14.34 -3.89
C ILE A 96 10.52 -13.77 -4.38
N GLY A 97 11.63 -14.41 -4.04
CA GLY A 97 12.96 -13.98 -4.49
C GLY A 97 13.30 -12.55 -4.04
N LEU A 98 13.86 -11.75 -4.94
CA LEU A 98 14.22 -10.35 -4.76
C LEU A 98 15.26 -10.09 -3.65
N GLU A 99 16.11 -11.09 -3.31
CA GLU A 99 17.12 -10.89 -2.26
C GLU A 99 18.17 -9.80 -2.62
N PRO A 100 18.69 -9.71 -3.88
CA PRO A 100 19.57 -8.60 -4.27
C PRO A 100 18.89 -7.24 -4.19
N GLU A 101 17.61 -7.17 -4.57
CA GLU A 101 16.79 -5.96 -4.55
C GLU A 101 16.51 -5.53 -3.11
N LYS A 102 16.22 -6.47 -2.22
CA LYS A 102 16.06 -6.22 -0.78
C LYS A 102 17.34 -5.65 -0.16
N VAL A 103 18.51 -6.24 -0.48
CA VAL A 103 19.81 -5.75 0.00
C VAL A 103 20.09 -4.33 -0.53
N THR A 104 19.77 -4.04 -1.78
CA THR A 104 19.94 -2.71 -2.38
C THR A 104 19.04 -1.70 -1.69
N LEU A 105 17.79 -2.06 -1.41
CA LEU A 105 16.82 -1.23 -0.70
C LEU A 105 17.29 -0.94 0.75
N ASP A 106 17.76 -1.96 1.47
CA ASP A 106 18.25 -1.78 2.84
C ASP A 106 19.49 -0.87 2.90
N ARG A 107 20.39 -0.99 1.92
CA ARG A 107 21.53 -0.07 1.76
C ARG A 107 21.09 1.36 1.47
N ALA A 108 20.04 1.55 0.67
CA ALA A 108 19.50 2.87 0.39
C ALA A 108 18.93 3.52 1.68
N PHE A 109 18.18 2.77 2.50
CA PHE A 109 17.71 3.25 3.81
C PHE A 109 18.86 3.57 4.76
N ALA A 110 19.91 2.76 4.78
CA ALA A 110 21.08 3.02 5.60
C ALA A 110 21.77 4.33 5.18
N ARG A 111 22.01 4.55 3.88
CA ARG A 111 22.57 5.82 3.36
C ARG A 111 21.72 7.02 3.73
N CYS A 112 20.39 6.92 3.58
CA CYS A 112 19.48 8.01 3.94
C CYS A 112 19.53 8.34 5.44
N ARG A 113 19.80 7.36 6.31
CA ARG A 113 19.92 7.57 7.75
C ARG A 113 21.24 8.26 8.12
N GLU A 114 22.34 7.87 7.46
CA GLU A 114 23.70 8.25 7.85
C GLU A 114 24.17 9.56 7.21
N ALA A 115 23.80 9.81 5.98
CA ALA A 115 24.42 10.89 5.20
C ALA A 115 23.40 11.90 4.66
N SER A 116 22.65 11.56 3.62
CA SER A 116 21.77 12.56 3.02
C SER A 116 20.51 11.96 2.42
N GLY A 117 20.62 11.28 1.32
CA GLY A 117 19.50 10.66 0.65
C GLY A 117 19.93 9.70 -0.44
N ASP A 118 18.95 9.04 -1.03
CA ASP A 118 19.16 8.13 -2.14
C ASP A 118 17.95 8.08 -3.06
N VAL A 119 18.16 7.56 -4.28
CA VAL A 119 17.11 7.42 -5.29
C VAL A 119 17.19 6.03 -5.90
N LEU A 120 16.05 5.38 -6.05
CA LEU A 120 15.91 4.10 -6.72
C LEU A 120 14.80 4.17 -7.77
N ALA A 121 15.12 3.87 -9.03
CA ALA A 121 14.13 3.64 -10.08
C ALA A 121 13.93 2.14 -10.25
N VAL A 122 12.69 1.67 -10.12
CA VAL A 122 12.30 0.27 -10.25
C VAL A 122 11.65 0.07 -11.61
N ILE A 123 12.27 -0.69 -12.48
CA ILE A 123 11.78 -0.95 -13.84
C ILE A 123 11.36 -2.41 -13.94
N GLY A 124 10.20 -2.66 -14.52
CA GLY A 124 9.71 -4.01 -14.79
C GLY A 124 8.44 -3.97 -15.63
N ASP A 125 8.15 -5.03 -16.35
CA ASP A 125 6.96 -5.15 -17.16
C ASP A 125 5.68 -5.22 -16.31
N TYR A 126 4.53 -5.14 -16.98
CA TYR A 126 3.24 -5.27 -16.31
C TYR A 126 3.09 -6.64 -15.66
N GLY A 127 2.74 -6.65 -14.36
CA GLY A 127 2.53 -7.89 -13.61
C GLY A 127 3.80 -8.47 -12.95
N TYR A 128 4.97 -7.84 -13.07
CA TYR A 128 6.25 -8.31 -12.48
C TYR A 128 6.51 -7.83 -11.05
N GLY A 129 5.49 -7.36 -10.35
CA GLY A 129 5.58 -7.11 -8.91
C GLY A 129 6.08 -5.72 -8.53
N LYS A 130 6.09 -4.72 -9.43
CA LYS A 130 6.47 -3.33 -9.10
C LYS A 130 5.72 -2.79 -7.89
N SER A 131 4.39 -2.83 -7.90
CA SER A 131 3.55 -2.37 -6.79
C SER A 131 3.79 -3.16 -5.51
N HIS A 132 4.09 -4.46 -5.63
CA HIS A 132 4.49 -5.29 -4.50
C HIS A 132 5.82 -4.82 -3.90
N PHE A 133 6.80 -4.50 -4.74
CA PHE A 133 8.09 -3.97 -4.30
C PHE A 133 7.96 -2.59 -3.64
N ILE A 134 7.07 -1.73 -4.15
CA ILE A 134 6.73 -0.44 -3.53
C ILE A 134 6.18 -0.66 -2.09
N GLU A 135 5.25 -1.60 -1.89
CA GLU A 135 4.73 -1.88 -0.56
C GLU A 135 5.77 -2.56 0.35
N LEU A 136 6.62 -3.44 -0.20
CA LEU A 136 7.76 -3.98 0.52
C LEU A 136 8.69 -2.87 1.01
N ALA A 137 9.01 -1.91 0.13
CA ALA A 137 9.84 -0.74 0.47
C ALA A 137 9.18 0.11 1.57
N ALA A 138 7.86 0.30 1.49
CA ALA A 138 7.12 1.01 2.51
C ALA A 138 7.25 0.36 3.89
N ARG A 139 7.08 -0.96 3.98
CA ARG A 139 7.19 -1.69 5.24
C ARG A 139 8.59 -1.68 5.82
N ARG A 140 9.60 -1.85 4.96
CA ARG A 140 11.01 -1.76 5.38
C ARG A 140 11.37 -0.36 5.85
N GLY A 141 10.86 0.68 5.19
CA GLY A 141 11.01 2.06 5.61
C GLY A 141 10.43 2.32 7.01
N LEU A 142 9.19 1.88 7.25
CA LEU A 142 8.57 1.99 8.57
C LEU A 142 9.37 1.26 9.66
N ARG A 143 9.85 0.02 9.38
CA ARG A 143 10.73 -0.70 10.32
C ARG A 143 12.08 -0.02 10.55
N ALA A 144 12.59 0.68 9.54
CA ALA A 144 13.81 1.45 9.64
C ALA A 144 13.61 2.84 10.29
N ASN A 145 12.43 3.09 10.88
CA ASN A 145 12.03 4.33 11.54
C ASN A 145 11.90 5.53 10.57
N PHE A 146 11.60 5.30 9.28
CA PHE A 146 11.23 6.38 8.36
C PHE A 146 9.72 6.60 8.38
N ILE A 147 9.30 7.87 8.20
CA ILE A 147 7.94 8.13 7.75
C ILE A 147 7.87 7.82 6.24
N VAL A 148 6.74 7.29 5.79
CA VAL A 148 6.61 6.80 4.41
C VAL A 148 5.39 7.43 3.74
N ALA A 149 5.62 8.09 2.61
CA ALA A 149 4.58 8.69 1.77
C ALA A 149 4.49 7.96 0.43
N GLY A 150 3.29 7.57 0.01
CA GLY A 150 3.06 6.85 -1.25
C GLY A 150 2.06 7.56 -2.16
N ALA A 151 2.31 7.52 -3.47
CA ALA A 151 1.36 7.97 -4.48
C ALA A 151 1.33 6.99 -5.66
N SER A 152 0.15 6.73 -6.20
CA SER A 152 -0.04 6.06 -7.47
C SER A 152 -0.43 7.10 -8.50
N LEU A 153 0.34 7.20 -9.59
CA LEU A 153 0.06 8.19 -10.63
C LEU A 153 -1.04 7.68 -11.56
N ASP A 154 -1.84 8.61 -12.03
CA ASP A 154 -2.84 8.38 -13.08
C ASP A 154 -2.98 9.63 -13.95
N LEU A 155 -3.93 9.64 -14.89
CA LEU A 155 -4.14 10.81 -15.77
C LEU A 155 -5.22 11.78 -15.28
N VAL A 156 -5.92 11.46 -14.20
CA VAL A 156 -7.10 12.20 -13.74
C VAL A 156 -6.88 12.83 -12.37
N GLU A 157 -6.61 12.01 -11.36
CA GLU A 157 -6.50 12.47 -9.96
C GLU A 157 -5.08 12.92 -9.62
N VAL A 158 -4.07 12.12 -10.00
CA VAL A 158 -2.65 12.36 -9.69
C VAL A 158 -1.79 12.36 -10.97
N PRO A 159 -2.01 13.30 -11.89
CA PRO A 159 -1.27 13.32 -13.16
C PRO A 159 0.22 13.60 -12.95
N PRO A 160 1.11 12.88 -13.68
CA PRO A 160 2.57 13.03 -13.54
C PRO A 160 3.09 14.47 -13.78
N ASN A 161 2.36 15.27 -14.56
CA ASN A 161 2.71 16.64 -14.90
C ASN A 161 2.10 17.71 -13.97
N LYS A 162 1.54 17.30 -12.83
CA LYS A 162 0.97 18.21 -11.82
C LYS A 162 1.64 18.02 -10.47
N PRO A 163 2.79 18.68 -10.22
CA PRO A 163 3.55 18.54 -8.96
C PRO A 163 2.72 18.76 -7.70
N ASN A 164 1.75 19.68 -7.73
CA ASN A 164 0.84 19.94 -6.61
C ASN A 164 -0.05 18.72 -6.28
N LYS A 165 -0.52 17.98 -7.29
CA LYS A 165 -1.35 16.79 -7.08
C LYS A 165 -0.54 15.60 -6.58
N ILE A 166 0.68 15.43 -7.09
CA ILE A 166 1.61 14.41 -6.58
C ILE A 166 1.96 14.72 -5.12
N TYR A 167 2.28 15.98 -4.80
CA TYR A 167 2.55 16.41 -3.44
C TYR A 167 1.35 16.17 -2.51
N GLU A 168 0.14 16.58 -2.91
CA GLU A 168 -1.08 16.35 -2.15
C GLU A 168 -1.28 14.86 -1.83
N ALA A 169 -1.16 13.99 -2.83
CA ALA A 169 -1.27 12.55 -2.66
C ALA A 169 -0.21 11.99 -1.71
N LEU A 170 1.05 12.40 -1.84
CA LEU A 170 2.13 11.98 -0.96
C LEU A 170 1.90 12.41 0.49
N VAL A 171 1.60 13.69 0.74
CA VAL A 171 1.47 14.17 2.11
C VAL A 171 0.22 13.66 2.84
N THR A 172 -0.87 13.41 2.12
CA THR A 172 -2.09 12.83 2.71
C THR A 172 -1.95 11.34 3.01
N SER A 173 -1.04 10.65 2.33
CA SER A 173 -0.78 9.23 2.51
C SER A 173 0.29 8.91 3.57
N ILE A 174 0.96 9.89 4.15
CA ILE A 174 2.06 9.65 5.11
C ILE A 174 1.65 8.62 6.15
N ARG A 175 2.49 7.58 6.31
CA ARG A 175 2.41 6.53 7.33
C ARG A 175 3.55 6.67 8.32
N TYR A 176 3.32 6.29 9.56
CA TYR A 176 4.27 6.41 10.66
C TYR A 176 4.67 5.05 11.22
N PRO A 177 5.90 4.88 11.72
CA PRO A 177 6.33 3.63 12.35
C PRO A 177 5.69 3.39 13.73
N ASP A 178 5.29 4.45 14.41
CA ASP A 178 4.82 4.48 15.80
C ASP A 178 3.31 4.80 15.93
N SER A 179 2.58 4.93 14.82
CA SER A 179 1.15 5.30 14.83
C SER A 179 0.41 4.79 13.60
N ASP A 180 -0.85 4.40 13.77
CA ASP A 180 -1.76 4.06 12.68
C ASP A 180 -2.39 5.30 12.01
N GLN A 181 -2.16 6.49 12.57
CA GLN A 181 -2.63 7.74 11.97
C GLN A 181 -1.90 8.01 10.65
N ARG A 182 -2.54 8.80 9.79
CA ARG A 182 -1.99 9.12 8.47
C ARG A 182 -2.00 10.63 8.21
N GLY A 183 -1.26 11.03 7.16
CA GLY A 183 -1.19 12.41 6.71
C GLY A 183 -0.25 13.26 7.53
N LEU A 184 -0.37 14.57 7.39
CA LEU A 184 0.61 15.54 7.94
C LEU A 184 0.37 15.86 9.42
N LEU A 185 -0.86 15.66 9.92
CA LEU A 185 -1.24 16.06 11.28
C LEU A 185 -0.35 15.45 12.38
N PRO A 186 -0.03 14.14 12.38
CA PRO A 186 0.81 13.57 13.44
C PRO A 186 2.22 14.17 13.48
N LEU A 187 2.82 14.45 12.29
CA LEU A 187 4.14 15.04 12.20
C LEU A 187 4.18 16.45 12.81
N LEU A 188 3.21 17.31 12.42
CA LEU A 188 3.12 18.66 12.96
C LEU A 188 2.80 18.65 14.46
N SER A 189 1.88 17.79 14.91
CA SER A 189 1.53 17.65 16.32
C SER A 189 2.76 17.25 17.16
N LYS A 190 3.55 16.28 16.68
CA LYS A 190 4.77 15.83 17.33
C LYS A 190 5.82 16.95 17.42
N ALA A 191 5.97 17.76 16.36
CA ALA A 191 6.87 18.91 16.35
C ALA A 191 6.42 20.00 17.32
N LEU A 192 5.13 20.27 17.43
CA LEU A 192 4.58 21.30 18.33
C LEU A 192 4.61 20.89 19.81
N GLN A 193 4.69 19.59 20.12
CA GLN A 193 4.87 19.10 21.48
C GLN A 193 6.27 19.39 22.04
N ASP A 194 7.27 19.59 21.18
CA ASP A 194 8.62 19.98 21.55
C ASP A 194 8.99 21.36 20.96
N PRO A 195 8.86 22.45 21.73
CA PRO A 195 9.22 23.79 21.25
C PRO A 195 10.67 23.90 20.76
N SER A 196 11.57 23.08 21.29
CA SER A 196 12.96 23.04 20.82
C SER A 196 13.09 22.44 19.43
N ALA A 197 12.20 21.51 19.06
CA ALA A 197 12.17 20.93 17.72
C ALA A 197 11.78 21.99 16.66
N VAL A 198 10.78 22.82 16.95
CA VAL A 198 10.39 23.91 16.05
C VAL A 198 11.54 24.91 15.87
N SER A 199 12.22 25.28 16.95
CA SER A 199 13.37 26.20 16.91
C SER A 199 14.55 25.59 16.12
N ARG A 200 14.86 24.30 16.36
CA ARG A 200 15.90 23.58 15.60
C ARG A 200 15.54 23.53 14.10
N PHE A 201 14.32 23.17 13.77
CA PHE A 201 13.86 23.13 12.39
C PHE A 201 13.94 24.51 11.71
N ALA A 202 13.50 25.56 12.40
CA ALA A 202 13.56 26.94 11.89
C ALA A 202 15.00 27.42 11.65
N SER A 203 15.95 27.00 12.49
CA SER A 203 17.38 27.37 12.32
C SER A 203 18.02 26.69 11.10
N LEU A 204 17.46 25.60 10.61
CA LEU A 204 17.92 24.92 9.39
C LEU A 204 17.32 25.52 8.11
N CYS A 205 16.36 26.45 8.23
CA CYS A 205 15.73 27.06 7.07
C CYS A 205 16.74 27.92 6.30
N PRO A 206 16.98 27.67 5.00
CA PRO A 206 17.99 28.42 4.22
C PRO A 206 17.54 29.82 3.84
N ARG A 207 16.31 30.20 4.18
CA ARG A 207 15.66 31.47 3.86
C ARG A 207 15.03 32.10 5.08
N GLU A 208 14.49 33.30 4.94
CA GLU A 208 13.66 33.90 5.97
C GLU A 208 12.50 32.95 6.32
N PRO A 209 12.36 32.51 7.57
CA PRO A 209 11.37 31.52 8.01
C PRO A 209 9.94 31.86 7.55
N GLN A 210 9.58 33.14 7.51
CA GLN A 210 8.27 33.61 7.11
C GLN A 210 7.95 33.37 5.63
N THR A 211 8.98 33.15 4.78
CA THR A 211 8.81 32.87 3.34
C THR A 211 8.66 31.36 3.06
N CYS A 212 8.97 30.51 4.03
CA CYS A 212 8.93 29.05 3.93
C CYS A 212 7.61 28.53 4.51
N PRO A 213 6.69 27.93 3.73
CA PRO A 213 5.35 27.60 4.20
C PRO A 213 5.33 26.75 5.46
N LEU A 214 6.13 25.68 5.52
CA LEU A 214 6.17 24.77 6.65
C LEU A 214 6.75 25.43 7.90
N THR A 215 7.87 26.17 7.75
CA THR A 215 8.53 26.86 8.88
C THR A 215 7.64 27.96 9.44
N ALA A 216 7.07 28.80 8.57
CA ALA A 216 6.15 29.86 8.96
C ALA A 216 4.92 29.32 9.70
N ALA A 217 4.37 28.20 9.25
CA ALA A 217 3.24 27.55 9.88
C ALA A 217 3.59 27.02 11.29
N LEU A 218 4.71 26.34 11.45
CA LEU A 218 5.11 25.79 12.75
C LEU A 218 5.39 26.91 13.78
N LEU A 219 6.10 27.97 13.39
CA LEU A 219 6.34 29.12 14.26
C LEU A 219 5.02 29.80 14.68
N ALA A 220 4.12 30.04 13.74
CA ALA A 220 2.83 30.65 14.03
C ALA A 220 1.94 29.80 14.96
N LEU A 221 1.92 28.48 14.76
CA LEU A 221 1.16 27.56 15.62
C LEU A 221 1.78 27.40 17.01
N GLN A 222 3.10 27.57 17.14
CA GLN A 222 3.76 27.58 18.45
C GLN A 222 3.36 28.80 19.29
N GLU A 223 3.22 29.95 18.66
CA GLU A 223 2.80 31.20 19.32
C GLU A 223 1.29 31.26 19.59
N CYS A 224 0.48 30.61 18.78
CA CYS A 224 -0.98 30.65 18.85
C CYS A 224 -1.54 29.19 18.79
N PRO A 225 -1.45 28.42 19.89
CA PRO A 225 -1.89 27.03 19.91
C PRO A 225 -3.41 26.94 19.83
N SER A 226 -3.94 26.55 18.68
CA SER A 226 -5.35 26.30 18.43
C SER A 226 -5.49 25.01 17.62
N GLN A 227 -6.32 24.08 18.11
CA GLN A 227 -6.58 22.83 17.42
C GLN A 227 -7.17 23.06 16.02
N LEU A 228 -8.13 23.97 15.92
CA LEU A 228 -8.76 24.30 14.63
C LEU A 228 -7.77 24.98 13.67
N ALA A 229 -6.90 25.87 14.18
CA ALA A 229 -5.85 26.46 13.36
C ALA A 229 -4.84 25.39 12.87
N LEU A 230 -4.48 24.42 13.71
CA LEU A 230 -3.63 23.29 13.30
C LEU A 230 -4.29 22.46 12.18
N GLU A 231 -5.54 22.07 12.33
CA GLU A 231 -6.28 21.31 11.31
C GLU A 231 -6.38 22.06 9.98
N GLN A 232 -6.70 23.35 10.01
CA GLN A 232 -6.73 24.20 8.82
C GLN A 232 -5.34 24.36 8.19
N THR A 233 -4.31 24.47 9.02
CA THR A 233 -2.92 24.54 8.55
C THR A 233 -2.50 23.25 7.87
N VAL A 234 -2.87 22.09 8.42
CA VAL A 234 -2.62 20.78 7.80
C VAL A 234 -3.29 20.69 6.43
N GLN A 235 -4.56 21.09 6.30
CA GLN A 235 -5.28 21.07 5.04
C GLN A 235 -4.63 22.03 4.00
N TRP A 236 -4.21 23.20 4.45
CA TRP A 236 -3.52 24.15 3.59
C TRP A 236 -2.14 23.65 3.16
N LEU A 237 -1.30 23.19 4.09
CA LEU A 237 0.03 22.65 3.77
C LEU A 237 -0.06 21.40 2.89
N SER A 238 -1.09 20.58 3.03
CA SER A 238 -1.32 19.44 2.16
C SER A 238 -1.81 19.81 0.76
N GLY A 239 -2.09 21.08 0.50
CA GLY A 239 -2.58 21.55 -0.81
C GLY A 239 -4.08 21.31 -1.06
N GLN A 240 -4.83 20.83 -0.05
CA GLN A 240 -6.26 20.52 -0.16
C GLN A 240 -7.14 21.77 -0.18
N THR A 241 -6.76 22.79 0.57
CA THR A 241 -7.53 24.02 0.70
C THR A 241 -6.66 25.27 0.59
N LYS A 242 -7.30 26.40 0.33
CA LYS A 242 -6.65 27.72 0.52
C LYS A 242 -6.57 28.03 2.02
N ALA A 243 -5.68 28.97 2.40
CA ALA A 243 -5.54 29.43 3.76
C ALA A 243 -6.89 29.94 4.34
N GLN A 244 -7.35 29.33 5.42
CA GLN A 244 -8.66 29.56 6.06
C GLN A 244 -8.55 30.55 7.22
N THR A 245 -9.70 30.91 7.79
CA THR A 245 -9.82 32.03 8.77
C THR A 245 -9.01 31.79 10.03
N GLU A 246 -9.20 30.66 10.72
CA GLU A 246 -8.49 30.40 11.99
C GLU A 246 -6.98 30.25 11.79
N MET A 247 -6.57 29.60 10.70
CA MET A 247 -5.16 29.58 10.34
C MET A 247 -4.59 30.98 10.16
N LYS A 248 -5.35 31.92 9.53
CA LYS A 248 -4.91 33.30 9.31
C LYS A 248 -4.89 34.16 10.58
N THR A 249 -5.59 33.78 11.64
CA THR A 249 -5.46 34.45 12.95
C THR A 249 -4.07 34.23 13.54
N CYS A 250 -3.52 33.02 13.37
CA CYS A 250 -2.17 32.66 13.81
C CYS A 250 -1.13 33.11 12.78
N LEU A 251 -1.29 32.72 11.51
CA LEU A 251 -0.37 33.05 10.41
C LEU A 251 -0.97 34.15 9.52
N LYS A 252 -0.79 35.41 9.91
CA LYS A 252 -1.43 36.59 9.27
C LYS A 252 -1.19 36.72 7.77
N LYS A 253 0.02 36.34 7.29
CA LYS A 253 0.41 36.40 5.88
C LYS A 253 1.00 35.06 5.45
N PRO A 254 0.15 34.04 5.21
CA PRO A 254 0.65 32.72 4.79
C PRO A 254 1.36 32.83 3.43
N PRO A 255 2.54 32.21 3.28
CA PRO A 255 3.20 32.08 1.99
C PRO A 255 2.28 31.39 0.98
N ARG A 256 2.33 31.83 -0.27
CA ARG A 256 1.43 31.26 -1.28
C ARG A 256 1.94 29.88 -1.74
N LEU A 257 1.07 28.88 -1.71
CA LEU A 257 1.29 27.61 -2.39
C LEU A 257 0.74 27.72 -3.83
N TYR A 258 1.63 27.70 -4.79
CA TYR A 258 1.28 27.81 -6.21
C TYR A 258 0.87 26.43 -6.74
N ILE A 259 -0.18 26.38 -7.57
CA ILE A 259 -0.73 25.17 -8.16
C ILE A 259 -0.57 25.11 -9.68
N GLY A 260 -0.14 26.19 -10.29
CA GLY A 260 0.04 26.32 -11.74
C GLY A 260 1.40 26.92 -12.08
N GLY A 261 1.83 26.78 -13.33
CA GLY A 261 3.15 27.18 -13.77
C GLY A 261 4.24 26.18 -13.34
N GLU A 262 5.47 26.67 -13.23
CA GLU A 262 6.64 25.85 -12.89
C GLU A 262 6.76 25.73 -11.36
N THR A 263 6.20 24.68 -10.80
CA THR A 263 6.11 24.45 -9.34
C THR A 263 6.97 23.28 -8.86
N ALA A 264 7.79 22.71 -9.72
CA ALA A 264 8.65 21.57 -9.42
C ALA A 264 9.55 21.83 -8.20
N ARG A 265 10.26 22.97 -8.18
CA ARG A 265 11.15 23.37 -7.06
C ARG A 265 10.36 23.57 -5.77
N GLN A 266 9.21 24.26 -5.81
CA GLN A 266 8.39 24.49 -4.61
C GLN A 266 8.02 23.19 -3.91
N TYR A 267 7.52 22.19 -4.66
CA TYR A 267 7.07 20.95 -4.07
C TYR A 267 8.22 20.01 -3.68
N SER A 268 9.32 20.01 -4.42
CA SER A 268 10.55 19.32 -4.02
C SER A 268 11.11 19.90 -2.72
N TYR A 269 11.16 21.23 -2.62
CA TYR A 269 11.57 21.95 -1.40
C TYR A 269 10.71 21.57 -0.19
N LEU A 270 9.38 21.53 -0.35
CA LEU A 270 8.46 21.15 0.72
C LEU A 270 8.64 19.68 1.15
N LEU A 271 8.82 18.76 0.20
CA LEU A 271 9.06 17.35 0.51
C LEU A 271 10.37 17.15 1.28
N SER A 272 11.44 17.85 0.89
CA SER A 272 12.70 17.82 1.65
C SER A 272 12.59 18.50 3.01
N ALA A 273 11.81 19.58 3.14
CA ALA A 273 11.53 20.18 4.42
C ALA A 273 10.80 19.23 5.38
N LEU A 274 9.83 18.46 4.86
CA LEU A 274 9.14 17.41 5.65
C LEU A 274 10.10 16.31 6.08
N SER A 275 11.06 15.94 5.25
CA SER A 275 12.07 14.95 5.60
C SER A 275 12.99 15.44 6.72
N VAL A 276 13.44 16.69 6.65
CA VAL A 276 14.22 17.33 7.71
C VAL A 276 13.40 17.46 9.01
N LEU A 277 12.13 17.86 8.92
CA LEU A 277 11.26 17.91 10.08
C LEU A 277 11.11 16.54 10.74
N ALA A 278 10.99 15.48 9.92
CA ALA A 278 10.92 14.10 10.42
C ALA A 278 12.14 13.74 11.24
N THR A 279 13.37 14.10 10.81
CA THR A 279 14.59 13.84 11.60
C THR A 279 14.64 14.68 12.88
N VAL A 280 14.21 15.92 12.83
CA VAL A 280 14.16 16.80 14.01
C VAL A 280 13.24 16.25 15.10
N VAL A 281 12.15 15.55 14.74
CA VAL A 281 11.22 14.95 15.72
C VAL A 281 11.52 13.48 16.02
N GLY A 282 12.66 12.94 15.57
CA GLY A 282 13.18 11.63 15.97
C GLY A 282 12.90 10.47 15.03
N TYR A 283 12.40 10.71 13.83
CA TYR A 283 12.38 9.71 12.75
C TYR A 283 13.72 9.69 11.98
N SER A 284 13.95 8.65 11.19
CA SER A 284 15.19 8.52 10.38
C SER A 284 15.16 9.36 9.09
N GLY A 285 14.02 9.90 8.70
CA GLY A 285 13.80 10.66 7.47
C GLY A 285 12.46 10.35 6.82
N LEU A 286 12.35 10.66 5.53
CA LEU A 286 11.15 10.45 4.71
C LEU A 286 11.46 9.54 3.53
N ALA A 287 10.63 8.53 3.30
CA ALA A 287 10.63 7.74 2.08
C ALA A 287 9.44 8.15 1.19
N LEU A 288 9.72 8.60 -0.02
CA LEU A 288 8.74 8.90 -1.06
C LEU A 288 8.67 7.72 -2.03
N LEU A 289 7.49 7.15 -2.19
CA LEU A 289 7.23 5.97 -3.01
C LEU A 289 6.19 6.32 -4.08
N ILE A 290 6.57 6.26 -5.35
CA ILE A 290 5.66 6.56 -6.47
C ILE A 290 5.48 5.32 -7.34
N ASP A 291 4.24 4.87 -7.49
CA ASP A 291 3.86 3.79 -8.40
C ASP A 291 3.21 4.33 -9.68
N GLU A 292 3.06 3.48 -10.69
CA GLU A 292 2.37 3.74 -11.95
C GLU A 292 2.98 4.94 -12.73
N SER A 293 4.30 5.21 -12.57
CA SER A 293 4.96 6.33 -13.24
C SER A 293 4.99 6.19 -14.78
N GLU A 294 4.60 5.04 -15.32
CA GLU A 294 4.41 4.80 -16.76
C GLU A 294 3.34 5.68 -17.40
N HIS A 295 2.40 6.23 -16.65
CA HIS A 295 1.44 7.22 -17.15
C HIS A 295 2.10 8.47 -17.72
N TYR A 296 3.38 8.69 -17.42
CA TYR A 296 4.23 9.66 -18.08
C TYR A 296 4.24 9.50 -19.62
N SER A 297 4.29 8.27 -20.12
CA SER A 297 4.34 7.97 -21.55
C SER A 297 3.12 8.50 -22.33
N LEU A 298 2.00 8.65 -21.64
CA LEU A 298 0.71 9.11 -22.20
C LEU A 298 0.61 10.66 -22.25
N LEU A 299 1.57 11.37 -21.66
CA LEU A 299 1.58 12.83 -21.67
C LEU A 299 2.03 13.38 -23.01
N ARG A 300 1.52 14.57 -23.37
CA ARG A 300 2.06 15.39 -24.48
C ARG A 300 3.41 16.00 -24.08
N ALA A 301 4.21 16.47 -25.04
CA ALA A 301 5.57 16.99 -24.83
C ALA A 301 5.68 18.00 -23.67
N ALA A 302 4.87 19.05 -23.66
CA ALA A 302 4.87 20.05 -22.59
C ALA A 302 4.46 19.46 -21.21
N GLY A 303 3.67 18.39 -21.19
CA GLY A 303 3.35 17.64 -19.97
C GLY A 303 4.55 16.83 -19.50
N ARG A 304 5.27 16.18 -20.41
CA ARG A 304 6.49 15.42 -20.08
C ARG A 304 7.57 16.34 -19.51
N GLU A 305 7.80 17.52 -20.08
CA GLU A 305 8.76 18.51 -19.55
C GLU A 305 8.46 18.92 -18.11
N ARG A 306 7.18 19.12 -17.75
CA ARG A 306 6.78 19.42 -16.37
C ARG A 306 6.96 18.24 -15.44
N ALA A 307 6.63 17.03 -15.89
CA ALA A 307 6.87 15.80 -15.13
C ALA A 307 8.38 15.62 -14.91
N ASP A 308 9.21 15.75 -15.97
CA ASP A 308 10.66 15.70 -15.87
C ASP A 308 11.20 16.69 -14.85
N SER A 309 10.73 17.94 -14.89
CA SER A 309 11.14 18.99 -13.95
C SER A 309 10.87 18.58 -12.50
N PHE A 310 9.70 17.99 -12.21
CA PHE A 310 9.36 17.55 -10.87
C PHE A 310 10.23 16.36 -10.41
N PHE A 311 10.32 15.29 -11.22
CA PHE A 311 11.15 14.14 -10.88
C PHE A 311 12.62 14.51 -10.71
N LYS A 312 13.17 15.32 -11.61
CA LYS A 312 14.55 15.84 -11.50
C LYS A 312 14.75 16.67 -10.23
N ALA A 313 13.79 17.54 -9.87
CA ALA A 313 13.87 18.32 -8.65
C ALA A 313 13.93 17.42 -7.39
N VAL A 314 13.08 16.41 -7.31
CA VAL A 314 13.08 15.47 -6.18
C VAL A 314 14.36 14.61 -6.17
N ILE A 315 14.86 14.18 -7.33
CA ILE A 315 16.14 13.46 -7.46
C ILE A 315 17.29 14.32 -6.94
N LEU A 316 17.37 15.58 -7.36
CA LEU A 316 18.41 16.51 -6.88
C LEU A 316 18.26 16.81 -5.40
N SER A 317 17.05 16.91 -4.89
CA SER A 317 16.80 17.09 -3.46
C SER A 317 17.34 15.91 -2.65
N ALA A 318 17.16 14.67 -3.14
CA ALA A 318 17.64 13.47 -2.46
C ALA A 318 19.14 13.24 -2.61
N LEU A 319 19.69 13.39 -3.84
CA LEU A 319 21.11 13.07 -4.13
C LEU A 319 22.06 14.25 -3.93
N GLY A 320 21.54 15.45 -3.70
CA GLY A 320 22.30 16.70 -3.70
C GLY A 320 22.44 17.31 -5.10
N LEU A 321 22.69 18.62 -5.12
CA LEU A 321 22.71 19.45 -6.33
C LEU A 321 23.86 19.13 -7.30
N ASN A 322 24.85 18.37 -6.86
CA ASN A 322 26.06 18.04 -7.61
C ASN A 322 26.13 16.56 -8.02
N ASN A 323 25.01 15.96 -8.41
CA ASN A 323 25.01 14.54 -8.78
C ASN A 323 25.68 14.23 -10.15
N GLY A 324 26.12 15.27 -10.89
CA GLY A 324 26.86 15.16 -12.16
C GLY A 324 26.00 14.78 -13.39
N ARG A 325 24.72 14.47 -13.21
CA ARG A 325 23.82 14.02 -14.30
C ARG A 325 22.66 14.99 -14.57
N ILE A 326 22.15 15.63 -13.55
CA ILE A 326 21.09 16.64 -13.61
C ILE A 326 21.67 17.95 -13.09
N ARG A 327 21.44 19.04 -13.79
CA ARG A 327 21.84 20.38 -13.35
C ARG A 327 20.63 21.09 -12.75
N GLY A 328 20.78 21.67 -11.57
CA GLY A 328 19.73 22.46 -10.94
C GLY A 328 19.21 23.61 -11.81
N ALA A 329 20.07 24.19 -12.64
CA ALA A 329 19.70 25.23 -13.60
C ALA A 329 18.72 24.76 -14.70
N ASP A 330 18.64 23.45 -14.95
CA ASP A 330 17.70 22.89 -15.96
C ASP A 330 16.27 22.75 -15.41
N ILE A 331 16.06 23.04 -14.13
CA ILE A 331 14.74 23.02 -13.48
C ILE A 331 14.25 24.46 -13.36
N PRO A 332 13.19 24.85 -14.07
CA PRO A 332 12.74 26.24 -14.08
C PRO A 332 12.20 26.68 -12.71
N ASP A 333 12.38 27.97 -12.42
CA ASP A 333 11.78 28.63 -11.28
C ASP A 333 10.35 29.07 -11.58
N HIS A 334 9.53 29.18 -10.54
CA HIS A 334 8.22 29.80 -10.67
C HIS A 334 8.37 31.31 -10.89
N ALA A 335 7.58 31.87 -11.82
CA ALA A 335 7.67 33.29 -12.23
C ALA A 335 7.51 34.29 -11.05
N SER A 336 6.81 33.91 -9.98
CA SER A 336 6.56 34.80 -8.85
C SER A 336 7.53 34.65 -7.69
N ILE A 337 8.23 33.52 -7.57
CA ILE A 337 9.17 33.24 -6.47
C ILE A 337 10.12 32.12 -6.89
N ALA A 338 11.41 32.36 -6.69
CA ALA A 338 12.42 31.33 -6.85
C ALA A 338 12.50 30.48 -5.58
N TYR A 339 12.33 29.17 -5.71
CA TYR A 339 12.56 28.20 -4.62
C TYR A 339 13.91 27.52 -4.80
N ASP A 340 14.59 27.24 -3.70
CA ASP A 340 15.66 26.25 -3.70
C ASP A 340 15.08 24.88 -4.05
N ILE A 341 15.89 23.99 -4.57
CA ILE A 341 15.44 22.63 -4.92
C ILE A 341 15.25 21.80 -3.65
N SER A 342 16.11 22.00 -2.64
CA SER A 342 16.09 21.30 -1.37
C SER A 342 16.04 22.29 -0.20
N PHE A 343 15.39 21.89 0.90
CA PHE A 343 15.36 22.66 2.14
C PHE A 343 16.72 22.65 2.86
N ALA A 344 17.44 21.52 2.79
CA ALA A 344 18.76 21.38 3.42
C ALA A 344 19.69 20.56 2.48
N SER A 345 21.00 20.60 2.78
CA SER A 345 22.00 19.81 2.04
C SER A 345 21.88 18.32 2.32
N GLU A 346 21.39 17.95 3.49
CA GLU A 346 21.22 16.58 3.96
C GLU A 346 19.77 16.32 4.37
N PRO A 347 18.87 16.06 3.39
CA PRO A 347 17.45 15.97 3.67
C PRO A 347 17.00 14.62 4.24
N HIS A 348 17.86 13.59 4.33
CA HIS A 348 17.52 12.23 4.75
C HIS A 348 16.29 11.68 4.01
N LEU A 349 16.32 11.79 2.69
CA LEU A 349 15.22 11.53 1.78
C LEU A 349 15.50 10.32 0.89
N LEU A 350 14.67 9.29 0.96
CA LEU A 350 14.64 8.22 -0.03
C LEU A 350 13.55 8.52 -1.06
N PHE A 351 13.92 8.55 -2.33
CA PHE A 351 12.96 8.65 -3.42
C PHE A 351 12.97 7.38 -4.28
N LEU A 352 11.89 6.61 -4.23
CA LEU A 352 11.71 5.39 -5.01
C LEU A 352 10.50 5.52 -5.92
N PHE A 353 10.67 5.22 -7.21
CA PHE A 353 9.57 5.27 -8.18
C PHE A 353 9.62 4.10 -9.14
N ALA A 354 8.45 3.58 -9.50
CA ALA A 354 8.30 2.42 -10.36
C ALA A 354 7.86 2.82 -11.77
N LEU A 355 8.44 2.15 -12.78
CA LEU A 355 8.23 2.38 -14.20
C LEU A 355 8.02 1.06 -14.94
N THR A 356 7.16 1.08 -15.94
CA THR A 356 7.11 0.00 -16.94
C THR A 356 8.11 0.25 -18.06
N GLU A 357 8.72 -0.80 -18.59
CA GLU A 357 9.59 -0.71 -19.75
C GLU A 357 8.75 -0.34 -20.98
N SER A 358 8.95 0.85 -21.52
CA SER A 358 8.27 1.32 -22.73
C SER A 358 9.17 2.22 -23.56
N ALA A 359 8.87 2.38 -24.83
CA ALA A 359 9.65 3.23 -25.74
C ALA A 359 9.63 4.70 -25.32
N ASP A 360 8.48 5.18 -24.83
CA ASP A 360 8.25 6.58 -24.44
C ASP A 360 8.39 6.82 -22.93
N ARG A 361 9.18 5.99 -22.24
CA ARG A 361 9.39 6.11 -20.80
C ARG A 361 10.22 7.33 -20.41
N MET A 362 10.19 7.66 -19.12
CA MET A 362 11.10 8.66 -18.55
C MET A 362 12.56 8.28 -18.82
N PRO A 363 13.41 9.23 -19.20
CA PRO A 363 14.83 8.96 -19.53
C PRO A 363 15.68 8.79 -18.26
N VAL A 364 15.28 7.90 -17.34
CA VAL A 364 15.94 7.71 -16.03
C VAL A 364 17.41 7.34 -16.15
N GLY A 365 17.83 6.67 -17.23
CA GLY A 365 19.23 6.34 -17.48
C GLY A 365 20.13 7.56 -17.69
N SER A 366 19.55 8.72 -18.08
CA SER A 366 20.29 9.98 -18.13
C SER A 366 20.31 10.72 -16.79
N TRP A 367 19.40 10.39 -15.85
CA TRP A 367 19.27 11.05 -14.56
C TRP A 367 19.98 10.31 -13.43
N LEU A 368 20.02 8.98 -13.50
CA LEU A 368 20.47 8.11 -12.43
C LEU A 368 21.69 7.27 -12.86
N ALA A 369 22.51 6.91 -11.89
CA ALA A 369 23.58 5.96 -12.11
C ALA A 369 23.01 4.53 -12.28
N PRO A 370 23.69 3.60 -12.98
CA PRO A 370 23.19 2.24 -13.16
C PRO A 370 22.87 1.52 -11.84
N ALA A 371 23.62 1.79 -10.77
CA ALA A 371 23.39 1.22 -9.45
C ALA A 371 22.11 1.70 -8.78
N GLN A 372 21.47 2.75 -9.28
CA GLN A 372 20.21 3.32 -8.80
C GLN A 372 19.01 2.84 -9.63
N ILE A 373 19.27 2.07 -10.68
CA ILE A 373 18.23 1.50 -11.55
C ILE A 373 18.13 0.01 -11.28
N MET A 374 17.02 -0.38 -10.71
CA MET A 374 16.70 -1.74 -10.35
C MET A 374 15.74 -2.34 -11.37
N ARG A 375 16.03 -3.54 -11.87
CA ARG A 375 15.14 -4.21 -12.83
C ARG A 375 14.52 -5.42 -12.17
N LEU A 376 13.20 -5.45 -12.17
CA LEU A 376 12.42 -6.62 -11.80
C LEU A 376 12.16 -7.41 -13.08
N ASP A 377 12.88 -8.49 -13.25
CA ASP A 377 12.77 -9.39 -14.40
C ASP A 377 12.41 -10.82 -13.96
N ASP A 378 12.29 -11.74 -14.92
CA ASP A 378 11.84 -13.13 -14.75
C ASP A 378 12.85 -14.03 -14.00
N ARG A 379 13.59 -13.52 -13.05
CA ARG A 379 14.63 -14.28 -12.32
C ARG A 379 14.11 -15.25 -11.28
N PHE A 380 12.80 -15.49 -11.26
CA PHE A 380 12.23 -16.47 -10.33
C PHE A 380 12.66 -17.87 -10.70
N ILE A 381 13.45 -18.48 -9.82
CA ILE A 381 13.84 -19.88 -9.96
C ILE A 381 12.70 -20.75 -9.40
N GLU A 382 12.63 -21.99 -9.91
CA GLU A 382 11.64 -22.98 -9.46
C GLU A 382 11.57 -23.11 -7.93
N LYS A 383 12.70 -23.07 -7.24
CA LYS A 383 12.78 -23.11 -5.78
C LYS A 383 12.00 -21.99 -5.11
N ASP A 384 11.98 -20.79 -5.69
CA ASP A 384 11.22 -19.64 -5.15
C ASP A 384 9.72 -19.89 -5.28
N ILE A 385 9.30 -20.46 -6.40
CA ILE A 385 7.90 -20.80 -6.67
C ILE A 385 7.42 -21.90 -5.72
N VAL A 386 8.24 -22.94 -5.50
CA VAL A 386 7.96 -24.01 -4.51
C VAL A 386 7.79 -23.40 -3.11
N ALA A 387 8.70 -22.52 -2.71
CA ALA A 387 8.63 -21.85 -1.41
C ALA A 387 7.34 -21.02 -1.27
N PHE A 388 6.96 -20.31 -2.32
CA PHE A 388 5.73 -19.55 -2.37
C PHE A 388 4.49 -20.44 -2.23
N PHE A 389 4.43 -21.57 -2.95
CA PHE A 389 3.32 -22.52 -2.82
C PHE A 389 3.19 -23.08 -1.41
N LYS A 390 4.31 -23.48 -0.78
CA LYS A 390 4.32 -23.99 0.60
C LYS A 390 3.76 -22.94 1.57
N MET A 391 4.10 -21.68 1.36
CA MET A 391 3.58 -20.57 2.16
C MET A 391 2.10 -20.32 1.87
N LEU A 392 1.70 -20.29 0.59
CA LEU A 392 0.31 -20.11 0.18
C LEU A 392 -0.61 -21.19 0.77
N LEU A 393 -0.18 -22.46 0.78
CA LEU A 393 -0.92 -23.55 1.43
C LEU A 393 -1.11 -23.30 2.92
N ARG A 394 -0.13 -22.71 3.61
CA ARG A 394 -0.29 -22.34 5.01
C ARG A 394 -1.38 -21.30 5.20
N TYR A 395 -1.38 -20.23 4.40
CA TYR A 395 -2.45 -19.20 4.44
C TYR A 395 -3.80 -19.80 4.10
N HIS A 396 -3.85 -20.70 3.11
CA HIS A 396 -5.06 -21.37 2.69
C HIS A 396 -5.60 -22.28 3.81
N GLY A 397 -4.73 -23.06 4.48
CA GLY A 397 -5.11 -23.90 5.61
C GLY A 397 -5.69 -23.08 6.77
N ILE A 398 -5.06 -21.95 7.13
CA ILE A 398 -5.57 -21.03 8.15
C ILE A 398 -6.93 -20.46 7.74
N ALA A 399 -7.04 -19.95 6.51
CA ALA A 399 -8.24 -19.29 5.99
C ALA A 399 -9.48 -20.20 5.95
N TYR A 400 -9.29 -21.48 5.64
CA TYR A 400 -10.36 -22.46 5.51
C TYR A 400 -10.41 -23.46 6.67
N ASN A 401 -9.57 -23.27 7.70
CA ASN A 401 -9.51 -24.06 8.93
C ASN A 401 -9.29 -25.56 8.69
N TYR A 402 -8.26 -25.89 7.92
CA TYR A 402 -7.81 -27.26 7.70
C TYR A 402 -6.28 -27.34 7.68
N TYR A 403 -5.77 -28.55 7.86
CA TYR A 403 -4.34 -28.82 7.75
C TYR A 403 -4.06 -29.54 6.43
N PRO A 404 -3.43 -28.87 5.44
CA PRO A 404 -3.06 -29.54 4.19
C PRO A 404 -2.07 -30.67 4.49
N ASP A 405 -2.35 -31.85 3.97
CA ASP A 405 -1.41 -32.98 4.00
C ASP A 405 -0.20 -32.66 3.13
N ARG A 406 0.88 -32.23 3.75
CA ARG A 406 2.07 -31.78 3.06
C ARG A 406 2.79 -32.93 2.36
N ASP A 407 2.84 -34.09 2.99
CA ASP A 407 3.56 -35.26 2.45
C ASP A 407 2.85 -35.77 1.19
N ARG A 408 1.52 -35.76 1.19
CA ARG A 408 0.72 -36.15 0.02
C ARG A 408 0.89 -35.23 -1.18
N TYR A 409 1.08 -33.93 -0.93
CA TYR A 409 1.11 -32.92 -1.99
C TYR A 409 2.51 -32.36 -2.30
N GLU A 410 3.56 -32.86 -1.65
CA GLU A 410 4.91 -32.31 -1.87
C GLU A 410 5.39 -32.50 -3.31
N ASP A 411 5.21 -33.72 -3.87
CA ASP A 411 5.53 -33.99 -5.26
C ASP A 411 4.66 -33.19 -6.24
N PHE A 412 3.37 -33.07 -5.96
CA PHE A 412 2.47 -32.26 -6.74
C PHE A 412 2.87 -30.78 -6.77
N ILE A 413 3.22 -30.20 -5.61
CA ILE A 413 3.67 -28.81 -5.51
C ILE A 413 4.93 -28.59 -6.32
N THR A 414 5.88 -29.54 -6.27
CA THR A 414 7.13 -29.47 -7.01
C THR A 414 6.85 -29.47 -8.52
N HIS A 415 6.06 -30.44 -9.02
CA HIS A 415 5.70 -30.50 -10.44
C HIS A 415 4.85 -29.30 -10.90
N ALA A 416 3.94 -28.82 -10.07
CA ALA A 416 3.16 -27.60 -10.36
C ALA A 416 4.06 -26.37 -10.45
N ALA A 417 5.04 -26.24 -9.57
CA ALA A 417 6.03 -25.17 -9.61
C ALA A 417 6.91 -25.22 -10.86
N GLU A 418 7.36 -26.42 -11.28
CA GLU A 418 8.06 -26.61 -12.55
C GLU A 418 7.26 -26.12 -13.75
N LEU A 419 5.99 -26.53 -13.84
CA LEU A 419 5.10 -26.13 -14.94
C LEU A 419 4.88 -24.61 -14.98
N LEU A 420 4.62 -24.01 -13.83
CA LEU A 420 4.41 -22.57 -13.72
C LEU A 420 5.70 -21.79 -14.01
N SER A 421 6.85 -22.29 -13.56
CA SER A 421 8.16 -21.71 -13.85
C SER A 421 8.46 -21.73 -15.36
N ARG A 422 8.18 -22.84 -16.04
CA ARG A 422 8.32 -22.93 -17.50
C ARG A 422 7.37 -21.99 -18.23
N ALA A 423 6.12 -21.91 -17.79
CA ALA A 423 5.13 -21.00 -18.39
C ALA A 423 5.53 -19.53 -18.21
N LEU A 424 6.11 -19.17 -17.06
CA LEU A 424 6.66 -17.85 -16.79
C LEU A 424 7.86 -17.54 -17.70
N SER A 425 8.85 -18.44 -17.76
CA SER A 425 10.06 -18.27 -18.58
C SER A 425 9.78 -18.25 -20.09
N GLN A 426 8.67 -18.82 -20.53
CA GLN A 426 8.19 -18.77 -21.91
C GLN A 426 7.28 -17.55 -22.18
N HIS A 427 7.15 -16.61 -21.26
CA HIS A 427 6.24 -15.44 -21.33
C HIS A 427 4.77 -15.82 -21.61
N ARG A 428 4.35 -17.03 -21.24
CA ARG A 428 2.95 -17.49 -21.33
C ARG A 428 2.10 -17.02 -20.17
N LEU A 429 2.77 -16.74 -19.03
CA LEU A 429 2.19 -16.16 -17.81
C LEU A 429 3.10 -15.04 -17.34
N ASN A 430 2.51 -14.02 -16.75
CA ASN A 430 3.23 -13.06 -15.89
C ASN A 430 3.11 -13.48 -14.42
N LEU A 431 3.88 -12.83 -13.54
CA LEU A 431 3.89 -13.18 -12.11
C LEU A 431 2.50 -13.06 -11.46
N ARG A 432 1.69 -12.08 -11.85
CA ARG A 432 0.30 -11.92 -11.35
C ARG A 432 -0.57 -13.12 -11.73
N GLU A 433 -0.46 -13.61 -12.96
CA GLU A 433 -1.20 -14.77 -13.43
C GLU A 433 -0.71 -16.06 -12.76
N LEU A 434 0.60 -16.19 -12.53
CA LEU A 434 1.17 -17.29 -11.76
C LEU A 434 0.60 -17.34 -10.34
N ILE A 435 0.55 -16.20 -9.64
CA ILE A 435 -0.01 -16.11 -8.28
C ILE A 435 -1.48 -16.54 -8.26
N ARG A 436 -2.27 -16.05 -9.22
CA ARG A 436 -3.68 -16.44 -9.36
C ARG A 436 -3.85 -17.93 -9.61
N ALA A 437 -3.03 -18.50 -10.50
CA ALA A 437 -3.02 -19.93 -10.77
C ALA A 437 -2.67 -20.73 -9.52
N ALA A 438 -1.67 -20.29 -8.75
CA ALA A 438 -1.30 -20.93 -7.49
C ALA A 438 -2.43 -20.94 -6.46
N VAL A 439 -3.16 -19.84 -6.30
CA VAL A 439 -4.35 -19.80 -5.42
C VAL A 439 -5.42 -20.77 -5.91
N SER A 440 -5.71 -20.78 -7.22
CA SER A 440 -6.69 -21.70 -7.81
C SER A 440 -6.31 -23.18 -7.62
N VAL A 441 -5.04 -23.49 -7.67
CA VAL A 441 -4.53 -24.84 -7.37
C VAL A 441 -4.81 -25.22 -5.91
N CYS A 442 -4.57 -24.31 -4.95
CA CYS A 442 -4.91 -24.56 -3.55
C CYS A 442 -6.42 -24.76 -3.34
N ASP A 443 -7.25 -23.99 -4.04
CA ASP A 443 -8.71 -24.16 -4.02
C ASP A 443 -9.13 -25.54 -4.55
N LEU A 444 -8.54 -25.99 -5.66
CA LEU A 444 -8.82 -27.32 -6.23
C LEU A 444 -8.43 -28.43 -5.26
N MET A 445 -7.26 -28.35 -4.65
CA MET A 445 -6.80 -29.31 -3.63
C MET A 445 -7.75 -29.38 -2.45
N PHE A 446 -8.31 -28.27 -2.03
CA PHE A 446 -9.25 -28.19 -0.92
C PHE A 446 -10.65 -28.72 -1.28
N LEU A 447 -11.17 -28.34 -2.44
CA LEU A 447 -12.52 -28.69 -2.89
C LEU A 447 -12.61 -30.16 -3.30
N TYR A 448 -11.55 -30.71 -3.87
CA TYR A 448 -11.49 -32.06 -4.41
C TYR A 448 -10.42 -32.90 -3.69
N ALA A 449 -10.61 -33.03 -2.36
CA ALA A 449 -9.67 -33.76 -1.50
C ALA A 449 -9.44 -35.24 -1.94
N ASP A 450 -10.38 -35.81 -2.68
CA ASP A 450 -10.30 -37.19 -3.23
C ASP A 450 -9.47 -37.27 -4.53
N TYR A 451 -9.13 -36.14 -5.15
CA TYR A 451 -8.31 -36.12 -6.38
C TYR A 451 -6.87 -36.51 -6.04
N THR A 452 -6.31 -37.35 -6.89
CA THR A 452 -4.87 -37.68 -6.77
C THR A 452 -4.01 -36.51 -7.26
N PRO A 453 -2.76 -36.39 -6.80
CA PRO A 453 -1.81 -35.40 -7.30
C PRO A 453 -1.70 -35.40 -8.83
N GLU A 454 -1.74 -36.58 -9.47
CA GLU A 454 -1.66 -36.73 -10.94
C GLU A 454 -2.88 -36.13 -11.63
N THR A 455 -4.09 -36.35 -11.08
CA THR A 455 -5.33 -35.76 -11.61
C THR A 455 -5.28 -34.24 -11.53
N LEU A 456 -4.88 -33.67 -10.39
CA LEU A 456 -4.71 -32.23 -10.22
C LEU A 456 -3.68 -31.64 -11.18
N LEU A 457 -2.57 -32.34 -11.40
CA LEU A 457 -1.53 -31.94 -12.34
C LEU A 457 -2.03 -31.95 -13.79
N ALA A 458 -2.86 -32.94 -14.17
CA ALA A 458 -3.48 -33.01 -15.49
C ALA A 458 -4.45 -31.83 -15.74
N GLU A 459 -5.25 -31.48 -14.73
CA GLU A 459 -6.13 -30.31 -14.80
C GLU A 459 -5.35 -29.00 -14.91
N LEU A 460 -4.27 -28.85 -14.13
CA LEU A 460 -3.39 -27.68 -14.22
C LEU A 460 -2.79 -27.54 -15.63
N LYS A 461 -2.25 -28.63 -16.20
CA LYS A 461 -1.72 -28.65 -17.57
C LYS A 461 -2.77 -28.22 -18.59
N ARG A 462 -3.99 -28.75 -18.47
CA ARG A 462 -5.12 -28.39 -19.35
C ARG A 462 -5.45 -26.90 -19.26
N GLY A 463 -5.49 -26.35 -18.04
CA GLY A 463 -5.76 -24.94 -17.80
C GLY A 463 -4.67 -24.01 -18.36
N LEU A 464 -3.41 -24.41 -18.25
CA LEU A 464 -2.27 -23.66 -18.78
C LEU A 464 -2.05 -23.83 -20.29
N LYS A 465 -2.80 -24.72 -20.96
CA LYS A 465 -2.62 -25.11 -22.37
C LYS A 465 -1.17 -25.60 -22.66
N VAL A 466 -0.56 -26.33 -21.73
CA VAL A 466 0.79 -26.88 -21.81
C VAL A 466 0.77 -28.38 -22.02
#